data_ff3b95c4f2b5982f9dffeb0fd371799b
#
_entry.id   ff3b95c4f2b5982f9dffeb0fd371799b
#
_cell.length_a   1.000
_cell.length_b   1.000
_cell.length_c   1.000
_cell.angle_alpha   90.00
_cell.angle_beta   90.00
_cell.angle_gamma   90.00
#
_symmetry.space_group_name_H-M   'P 1'
#
loop_
_entity.id
_entity.type
_entity.pdbx_description
1 polymer ?
#
loop_
_entity_poly.entity_id
_entity_poly.type
_entity_poly.pdbx_seq_one_letter_code
_entity_poly.pdbx_strand_id
1 'polypeptide(L)'
;MNEALKNILNRNSPRELSKPHPSEKEMELIYQAALRAPDHAWQRPSRFIQVTGKGLEKLSSIFVDFARDNIEDVTDETLQKYREAPFRAPMIVILISEIKTHPKVPEIEQMLSTAAAAENILLALNALNYAGMWRTGVFALNEKISKYLELQANQKVIGYLSVSYTHLTLPTTWLVV
;
A
#
# COMPACT_ATOMS: atom_id res chain seq x y z
N MET A 1 18.78 -23.50 -1.10
CA MET A 1 18.67 -22.03 -1.15
C MET A 1 18.14 -21.58 0.21
N ASN A 2 18.67 -20.49 0.76
CA ASN A 2 18.22 -19.94 2.03
C ASN A 2 16.75 -19.48 1.90
N GLU A 3 15.91 -19.75 2.91
CA GLU A 3 14.47 -19.44 2.89
C GLU A 3 14.19 -17.94 2.72
N ALA A 4 15.01 -17.06 3.26
CA ALA A 4 14.87 -15.62 3.08
C ALA A 4 15.06 -15.21 1.61
N LEU A 5 16.10 -15.75 0.93
CA LEU A 5 16.30 -15.49 -0.49
C LEU A 5 15.18 -16.08 -1.35
N LYS A 6 14.71 -17.27 -1.01
CA LYS A 6 13.59 -17.90 -1.69
C LYS A 6 12.33 -17.02 -1.59
N ASN A 7 12.06 -16.47 -0.41
CA ASN A 7 10.94 -15.56 -0.19
C ASN A 7 11.02 -14.30 -1.07
N ILE A 8 12.21 -13.68 -1.14
CA ILE A 8 12.45 -12.49 -1.97
C ILE A 8 12.25 -12.81 -3.46
N LEU A 9 12.82 -13.92 -3.94
CA LEU A 9 12.78 -14.31 -5.36
C LEU A 9 11.39 -14.74 -5.82
N ASN A 10 10.57 -15.30 -4.94
CA ASN A 10 9.23 -15.78 -5.25
C ASN A 10 8.13 -14.73 -5.07
N ARG A 11 8.41 -13.60 -4.40
CA ARG A 11 7.43 -12.54 -4.24
C ARG A 11 7.00 -12.00 -5.61
N ASN A 12 5.74 -11.89 -5.81
CA ASN A 12 5.16 -11.28 -7.00
C ASN A 12 3.99 -10.34 -6.62
N SER A 13 3.46 -9.63 -7.62
CA SER A 13 2.32 -8.72 -7.47
C SER A 13 1.17 -9.16 -8.39
N PRO A 14 0.36 -10.14 -7.98
CA PRO A 14 -0.72 -10.65 -8.81
C PRO A 14 -1.81 -9.58 -8.99
N ARG A 15 -2.43 -9.57 -10.18
CA ARG A 15 -3.50 -8.61 -10.50
C ARG A 15 -4.83 -9.00 -9.86
N GLU A 16 -5.09 -10.30 -9.75
CA GLU A 16 -6.29 -10.87 -9.16
C GLU A 16 -5.99 -11.27 -7.71
N LEU A 17 -6.76 -10.72 -6.81
CA LEU A 17 -6.62 -10.87 -5.38
C LEU A 17 -7.97 -11.30 -4.79
N SER A 18 -8.01 -12.47 -4.17
CA SER A 18 -9.23 -13.08 -3.63
C SER A 18 -9.21 -13.20 -2.10
N LYS A 19 -10.37 -13.39 -1.49
CA LYS A 19 -10.46 -13.74 -0.06
C LYS A 19 -9.74 -15.06 0.23
N PRO A 20 -9.23 -15.23 1.47
CA PRO A 20 -9.25 -14.31 2.60
C PRO A 20 -8.13 -13.25 2.55
N HIS A 21 -8.16 -12.27 3.45
CA HIS A 21 -7.02 -11.45 3.83
C HIS A 21 -6.40 -11.98 5.13
N PRO A 22 -5.19 -11.55 5.53
CA PRO A 22 -4.58 -11.90 6.80
C PRO A 22 -5.49 -11.57 7.99
N SER A 23 -5.44 -12.40 9.02
CA SER A 23 -6.06 -12.14 10.32
C SER A 23 -5.38 -10.96 11.03
N GLU A 24 -6.02 -10.40 12.06
CA GLU A 24 -5.43 -9.32 12.87
C GLU A 24 -4.07 -9.72 13.47
N LYS A 25 -3.95 -10.97 13.97
CA LYS A 25 -2.70 -11.49 14.51
C LYS A 25 -1.59 -11.60 13.47
N GLU A 26 -1.92 -12.01 12.26
CA GLU A 26 -0.95 -12.06 11.15
C GLU A 26 -0.56 -10.64 10.71
N MET A 27 -1.53 -9.70 10.64
CA MET A 27 -1.24 -8.31 10.32
C MET A 27 -0.33 -7.65 11.37
N GLU A 28 -0.47 -8.00 12.65
CA GLU A 28 0.44 -7.53 13.68
C GLU A 28 1.90 -7.95 13.41
N LEU A 29 2.13 -9.21 13.05
CA LEU A 29 3.44 -9.72 12.66
C LEU A 29 3.98 -9.01 11.41
N ILE A 30 3.12 -8.79 10.42
CA ILE A 30 3.45 -8.08 9.18
C ILE A 30 3.88 -6.63 9.49
N TYR A 31 3.18 -5.93 10.38
CA TYR A 31 3.57 -4.57 10.79
C TYR A 31 4.84 -4.55 11.63
N GLN A 32 5.08 -5.56 12.48
CA GLN A 32 6.37 -5.70 13.17
C GLN A 32 7.53 -5.85 12.17
N ALA A 33 7.34 -6.61 11.09
CA ALA A 33 8.34 -6.70 10.01
C ALA A 33 8.53 -5.35 9.29
N ALA A 34 7.45 -4.63 9.02
CA ALA A 34 7.49 -3.29 8.43
C ALA A 34 8.35 -2.33 9.24
N LEU A 35 8.24 -2.36 10.57
CA LEU A 35 9.00 -1.51 11.48
C LEU A 35 10.51 -1.82 11.54
N ARG A 36 10.96 -2.86 10.85
CA ARG A 36 12.40 -3.19 10.68
C ARG A 36 13.05 -2.48 9.49
N ALA A 37 12.28 -1.70 8.73
CA ALA A 37 12.83 -0.90 7.65
C ALA A 37 13.90 0.09 8.15
N PRO A 38 14.92 0.40 7.33
CA PRO A 38 15.91 1.42 7.64
C PRO A 38 15.23 2.77 7.90
N ASP A 39 15.65 3.45 8.95
CA ASP A 39 15.09 4.73 9.38
C ASP A 39 16.18 5.67 9.85
N HIS A 40 16.49 6.68 9.04
CA HIS A 40 17.53 7.65 9.36
C HIS A 40 17.14 8.51 10.58
N ALA A 41 18.02 8.56 11.56
CA ALA A 41 17.84 9.31 12.81
C ALA A 41 16.53 8.97 13.57
N TRP A 42 15.99 7.77 13.39
CA TRP A 42 14.84 7.26 14.13
C TRP A 42 13.60 8.14 14.02
N GLN A 43 13.37 8.68 12.83
CA GLN A 43 12.23 9.55 12.55
C GLN A 43 10.89 8.81 12.63
N ARG A 44 10.90 7.47 12.40
CA ARG A 44 9.70 6.60 12.43
C ARG A 44 8.55 7.19 11.63
N PRO A 45 8.76 7.45 10.33
CA PRO A 45 7.78 8.18 9.51
C PRO A 45 6.59 7.32 9.10
N SER A 46 6.72 5.99 9.13
CA SER A 46 5.72 5.08 8.58
C SER A 46 4.45 5.04 9.43
N ARG A 47 3.29 5.22 8.78
CA ARG A 47 1.94 5.01 9.32
C ARG A 47 1.15 4.18 8.32
N PHE A 48 0.28 3.33 8.84
CA PHE A 48 -0.52 2.43 8.03
C PHE A 48 -1.99 2.53 8.43
N ILE A 49 -2.89 2.70 7.45
CA ILE A 49 -4.33 2.59 7.66
C ILE A 49 -4.80 1.31 6.99
N GLN A 50 -5.31 0.38 7.79
CA GLN A 50 -5.90 -0.86 7.30
C GLN A 50 -7.38 -0.64 6.99
N VAL A 51 -7.79 -0.98 5.78
CA VAL A 51 -9.15 -0.77 5.28
C VAL A 51 -9.74 -2.11 4.85
N THR A 52 -10.85 -2.52 5.46
CA THR A 52 -11.58 -3.76 5.16
C THR A 52 -13.10 -3.54 5.22
N GLY A 53 -13.89 -4.45 4.70
CA GLY A 53 -15.35 -4.44 4.80
C GLY A 53 -15.96 -3.10 4.39
N LYS A 54 -16.77 -2.49 5.28
CA LYS A 54 -17.39 -1.17 5.04
C LYS A 54 -16.39 -0.02 4.82
N GLY A 55 -15.16 -0.17 5.30
CA GLY A 55 -14.10 0.79 5.04
C GLY A 55 -13.75 0.88 3.56
N LEU A 56 -13.86 -0.21 2.80
CA LEU A 56 -13.67 -0.20 1.34
C LEU A 56 -14.74 0.62 0.62
N GLU A 57 -15.98 0.63 1.12
CA GLU A 57 -17.06 1.47 0.59
C GLU A 57 -16.76 2.96 0.84
N LYS A 58 -16.30 3.31 2.05
CA LYS A 58 -15.86 4.68 2.37
C LYS A 58 -14.70 5.10 1.47
N LEU A 59 -13.70 4.24 1.28
CA LEU A 59 -12.56 4.54 0.41
C LEU A 59 -12.98 4.70 -1.06
N SER A 60 -13.95 3.91 -1.52
CA SER A 60 -14.57 4.03 -2.86
C SER A 60 -15.21 5.41 -3.05
N SER A 61 -15.99 5.88 -2.08
CA SER A 61 -16.59 7.21 -2.13
C SER A 61 -15.53 8.30 -2.15
N ILE A 62 -14.50 8.20 -1.31
CA ILE A 62 -13.36 9.12 -1.28
C ILE A 62 -12.69 9.22 -2.66
N PHE A 63 -12.45 8.11 -3.33
CA PHE A 63 -11.81 8.11 -4.66
C PHE A 63 -12.68 8.78 -5.73
N VAL A 64 -13.99 8.55 -5.68
CA VAL A 64 -14.94 9.18 -6.60
C VAL A 64 -15.03 10.69 -6.37
N ASP A 65 -15.16 11.12 -5.10
CA ASP A 65 -15.28 12.52 -4.74
C ASP A 65 -13.98 13.28 -5.08
N PHE A 66 -12.83 12.70 -4.73
CA PHE A 66 -11.54 13.25 -5.13
C PHE A 66 -11.43 13.43 -6.65
N ALA A 67 -11.85 12.42 -7.43
CA ALA A 67 -11.75 12.47 -8.89
C ALA A 67 -12.64 13.55 -9.49
N ARG A 68 -13.87 13.69 -9.00
CA ARG A 68 -14.81 14.75 -9.43
C ARG A 68 -14.26 16.15 -9.18
N ASP A 69 -13.63 16.35 -8.04
CA ASP A 69 -13.15 17.66 -7.60
C ASP A 69 -11.79 18.05 -8.19
N ASN A 70 -11.00 17.09 -8.67
CA ASN A 70 -9.59 17.33 -8.98
C ASN A 70 -9.12 16.83 -10.36
N ILE A 71 -9.96 16.14 -11.11
CA ILE A 71 -9.64 15.67 -12.47
C ILE A 71 -10.55 16.37 -13.46
N GLU A 72 -9.95 17.16 -14.36
CA GLU A 72 -10.67 17.82 -15.45
C GLU A 72 -11.28 16.78 -16.38
N ASP A 73 -12.50 17.03 -16.85
CA ASP A 73 -13.23 16.20 -17.82
C ASP A 73 -13.29 14.70 -17.44
N VAL A 74 -13.39 14.41 -16.14
CA VAL A 74 -13.51 13.02 -15.67
C VAL A 74 -14.82 12.39 -16.21
N THR A 75 -14.68 11.29 -16.94
CA THR A 75 -15.82 10.56 -17.51
C THR A 75 -16.51 9.65 -16.49
N ASP A 76 -17.78 9.30 -16.72
CA ASP A 76 -18.52 8.35 -15.89
C ASP A 76 -17.84 6.97 -15.86
N GLU A 77 -17.24 6.54 -16.98
CA GLU A 77 -16.46 5.30 -17.05
C GLU A 77 -15.24 5.36 -16.09
N THR A 78 -14.54 6.49 -16.07
CA THR A 78 -13.41 6.70 -15.17
C THR A 78 -13.85 6.73 -13.70
N LEU A 79 -14.96 7.39 -13.40
CA LEU A 79 -15.54 7.40 -12.06
C LEU A 79 -15.95 5.99 -11.60
N GLN A 80 -16.54 5.20 -12.50
CA GLN A 80 -16.88 3.80 -12.20
C GLN A 80 -15.64 2.97 -11.91
N LYS A 81 -14.59 3.12 -12.70
CA LYS A 81 -13.28 2.47 -12.47
C LYS A 81 -12.68 2.83 -11.09
N TYR A 82 -12.81 4.07 -10.67
CA TYR A 82 -12.33 4.51 -9.35
C TYR A 82 -13.22 4.00 -8.22
N ARG A 83 -14.54 3.95 -8.42
CA ARG A 83 -15.47 3.34 -7.48
C ARG A 83 -15.15 1.87 -7.22
N GLU A 84 -14.77 1.13 -8.24
CA GLU A 84 -14.45 -0.30 -8.17
C GLU A 84 -13.02 -0.58 -7.65
N ALA A 85 -12.13 0.41 -7.72
CA ALA A 85 -10.71 0.22 -7.41
C ALA A 85 -10.43 -0.36 -6.00
N PRO A 86 -11.11 0.05 -4.92
CA PRO A 86 -10.89 -0.54 -3.59
C PRO A 86 -11.33 -2.00 -3.47
N PHE A 87 -12.28 -2.44 -4.29
CA PHE A 87 -12.83 -3.80 -4.21
C PHE A 87 -12.03 -4.85 -4.98
N ARG A 88 -10.88 -4.47 -5.58
CA ARG A 88 -9.95 -5.40 -6.24
C ARG A 88 -9.21 -6.32 -5.27
N ALA A 89 -9.34 -6.07 -3.97
CA ALA A 89 -8.81 -6.90 -2.90
C ALA A 89 -9.71 -6.82 -1.67
N PRO A 90 -9.72 -7.83 -0.81
CA PRO A 90 -10.52 -7.83 0.42
C PRO A 90 -9.97 -6.89 1.50
N MET A 91 -8.73 -6.45 1.37
CA MET A 91 -8.05 -5.50 2.27
C MET A 91 -7.18 -4.53 1.48
N ILE A 92 -7.16 -3.28 1.92
CA ILE A 92 -6.19 -2.28 1.47
C ILE A 92 -5.43 -1.76 2.67
N VAL A 93 -4.11 -1.61 2.53
CA VAL A 93 -3.27 -0.89 3.48
C VAL A 93 -2.81 0.40 2.82
N ILE A 94 -3.24 1.55 3.36
CA ILE A 94 -2.81 2.87 2.91
C ILE A 94 -1.45 3.15 3.55
N LEU A 95 -0.46 3.46 2.73
CA LEU A 95 0.90 3.77 3.14
C LEU A 95 1.05 5.27 3.31
N ILE A 96 1.36 5.70 4.51
CA ILE A 96 1.49 7.11 4.87
C ILE A 96 2.87 7.38 5.43
N SER A 97 3.52 8.41 4.91
CA SER A 97 4.74 8.97 5.49
C SER A 97 4.38 10.23 6.29
N GLU A 98 4.61 10.19 7.59
CA GLU A 98 4.47 11.32 8.50
C GLU A 98 5.79 12.08 8.55
N ILE A 99 5.82 13.22 7.86
CA ILE A 99 7.03 14.01 7.69
C ILE A 99 7.30 14.87 8.94
N LYS A 100 8.51 14.82 9.43
CA LYS A 100 9.00 15.62 10.54
C LYS A 100 10.11 16.54 10.08
N THR A 101 10.08 17.78 10.54
CA THR A 101 11.19 18.71 10.29
C THR A 101 12.44 18.23 11.02
N HIS A 102 13.52 17.98 10.27
CA HIS A 102 14.78 17.55 10.84
C HIS A 102 15.96 18.13 10.04
N PRO A 103 17.01 18.66 10.71
CA PRO A 103 18.08 19.40 10.02
C PRO A 103 18.95 18.55 9.08
N LYS A 104 18.95 17.22 9.27
CA LYS A 104 19.80 16.29 8.50
C LYS A 104 19.00 15.24 7.73
N VAL A 105 17.69 15.14 7.94
CA VAL A 105 16.87 14.11 7.30
C VAL A 105 15.81 14.79 6.45
N PRO A 106 16.02 14.94 5.15
CA PRO A 106 15.05 15.54 4.25
C PRO A 106 13.80 14.67 4.12
N GLU A 107 12.71 15.29 3.67
CA GLU A 107 11.43 14.64 3.47
C GLU A 107 11.53 13.36 2.63
N ILE A 108 12.29 13.42 1.54
CA ILE A 108 12.42 12.27 0.62
C ILE A 108 13.00 11.03 1.31
N GLU A 109 13.93 11.17 2.23
CA GLU A 109 14.48 10.04 2.97
C GLU A 109 13.43 9.40 3.89
N GLN A 110 12.55 10.21 4.47
CA GLN A 110 11.45 9.72 5.30
C GLN A 110 10.43 8.95 4.46
N MET A 111 10.12 9.44 3.26
CA MET A 111 9.26 8.71 2.30
C MET A 111 9.92 7.40 1.83
N LEU A 112 11.22 7.39 1.55
CA LEU A 112 11.96 6.18 1.17
C LEU A 112 12.00 5.16 2.32
N SER A 113 12.11 5.60 3.57
CA SER A 113 11.98 4.72 4.75
C SER A 113 10.60 4.05 4.80
N THR A 114 9.53 4.80 4.53
CA THR A 114 8.18 4.24 4.44
C THR A 114 8.03 3.30 3.24
N ALA A 115 8.69 3.58 2.11
CA ALA A 115 8.71 2.67 0.97
C ALA A 115 9.44 1.35 1.29
N ALA A 116 10.55 1.41 2.03
CA ALA A 116 11.24 0.22 2.52
C ALA A 116 10.37 -0.59 3.51
N ALA A 117 9.60 0.08 4.36
CA ALA A 117 8.64 -0.57 5.24
C ALA A 117 7.52 -1.27 4.44
N ALA A 118 7.05 -0.67 3.35
CA ALA A 118 6.07 -1.29 2.46
C ALA A 118 6.61 -2.55 1.77
N GLU A 119 7.88 -2.57 1.36
CA GLU A 119 8.50 -3.80 0.82
C GLU A 119 8.59 -4.89 1.91
N ASN A 120 8.92 -4.54 3.16
CA ASN A 120 8.89 -5.50 4.26
C ASN A 120 7.47 -6.07 4.48
N ILE A 121 6.40 -5.27 4.32
CA ILE A 121 5.03 -5.77 4.34
C ILE A 121 4.81 -6.80 3.24
N LEU A 122 5.23 -6.50 2.00
CA LEU A 122 5.06 -7.40 0.86
C LEU A 122 5.82 -8.71 1.04
N LEU A 123 7.03 -8.66 1.58
CA LEU A 123 7.83 -9.85 1.89
C LEU A 123 7.23 -10.68 3.02
N ALA A 124 6.69 -10.04 4.06
CA ALA A 124 6.03 -10.72 5.17
C ALA A 124 4.71 -11.37 4.71
N LEU A 125 3.93 -10.69 3.87
CA LEU A 125 2.74 -11.27 3.22
C LEU A 125 3.12 -12.54 2.44
N ASN A 126 4.15 -12.48 1.60
CA ASN A 126 4.60 -13.62 0.81
C ASN A 126 5.05 -14.80 1.69
N ALA A 127 5.76 -14.53 2.78
CA ALA A 127 6.18 -15.55 3.75
C ALA A 127 5.01 -16.24 4.45
N LEU A 128 3.87 -15.57 4.55
CA LEU A 128 2.61 -16.08 5.13
C LEU A 128 1.64 -16.62 4.07
N ASN A 129 2.09 -16.81 2.82
CA ASN A 129 1.28 -17.26 1.68
C ASN A 129 0.16 -16.30 1.28
N TYR A 130 0.30 -15.03 1.59
CA TYR A 130 -0.51 -13.94 1.06
C TYR A 130 0.25 -13.21 -0.05
N ALA A 131 -0.45 -12.32 -0.74
CA ALA A 131 0.19 -11.42 -1.69
C ALA A 131 -0.28 -9.99 -1.52
N GLY A 132 0.53 -9.08 -2.02
CA GLY A 132 0.20 -7.68 -2.09
C GLY A 132 0.57 -7.07 -3.43
N MET A 133 -0.24 -6.11 -3.86
CA MET A 133 0.07 -5.30 -5.03
C MET A 133 0.11 -3.83 -4.63
N TRP A 134 1.26 -3.19 -4.81
CA TRP A 134 1.40 -1.75 -4.60
C TRP A 134 0.78 -0.98 -5.75
N ARG A 135 -0.12 -0.09 -5.42
CA ARG A 135 -0.81 0.81 -6.36
C ARG A 135 -0.58 2.25 -5.95
N THR A 136 -0.40 3.12 -6.92
CA THR A 136 -0.28 4.57 -6.71
C THR A 136 -1.40 5.31 -7.44
N GLY A 137 -1.32 5.40 -8.76
CA GLY A 137 -2.30 6.13 -9.56
C GLY A 137 -2.40 7.60 -9.13
N VAL A 138 -3.54 8.20 -9.40
CA VAL A 138 -3.81 9.62 -9.09
C VAL A 138 -4.06 9.89 -7.61
N PHE A 139 -4.25 8.84 -6.81
CA PHE A 139 -4.59 8.91 -5.39
C PHE A 139 -3.36 8.82 -4.47
N ALA A 140 -2.14 8.64 -5.01
CA ALA A 140 -0.91 8.62 -4.24
C ALA A 140 0.02 9.74 -4.70
N LEU A 141 0.91 10.20 -3.82
CA LEU A 141 1.84 11.30 -4.09
C LEU A 141 1.14 12.61 -4.49
N ASN A 142 -0.14 12.73 -4.19
CA ASN A 142 -0.97 13.91 -4.45
C ASN A 142 -1.38 14.51 -3.12
N GLU A 143 -0.94 15.72 -2.84
CA GLU A 143 -1.18 16.37 -1.54
C GLU A 143 -2.68 16.60 -1.25
N LYS A 144 -3.50 16.72 -2.29
CA LYS A 144 -4.94 16.95 -2.12
C LYS A 144 -5.67 15.75 -1.53
N ILE A 145 -5.21 14.50 -1.79
CA ILE A 145 -5.88 13.29 -1.28
C ILE A 145 -5.86 13.21 0.25
N SER A 146 -4.85 13.81 0.89
CA SER A 146 -4.72 13.82 2.34
C SER A 146 -5.94 14.45 3.03
N LYS A 147 -6.59 15.44 2.41
CA LYS A 147 -7.80 16.09 2.95
C LYS A 147 -9.00 15.14 2.94
N TYR A 148 -9.17 14.35 1.89
CA TYR A 148 -10.28 13.38 1.76
C TYR A 148 -10.11 12.19 2.70
N LEU A 149 -8.86 11.87 3.04
CA LEU A 149 -8.51 10.83 4.02
C LEU A 149 -8.41 11.37 5.45
N GLU A 150 -8.73 12.64 5.67
CA GLU A 150 -8.70 13.31 6.98
C GLU A 150 -7.31 13.22 7.65
N LEU A 151 -6.23 13.27 6.84
CA LEU A 151 -4.86 13.18 7.32
C LEU A 151 -4.35 14.55 7.83
N GLN A 152 -3.35 14.51 8.69
CA GLN A 152 -2.65 15.70 9.14
C GLN A 152 -1.83 16.33 8.00
N ALA A 153 -1.54 17.64 8.09
CA ALA A 153 -0.86 18.40 7.05
C ALA A 153 0.56 17.86 6.72
N ASN A 154 1.21 17.21 7.69
CA ASN A 154 2.53 16.61 7.52
C ASN A 154 2.49 15.12 7.11
N GLN A 155 1.31 14.57 6.81
CA GLN A 155 1.13 13.19 6.40
C GLN A 155 0.90 13.13 4.89
N LYS A 156 1.70 12.30 4.21
CA LYS A 156 1.67 12.11 2.75
C LYS A 156 1.37 10.65 2.41
N VAL A 157 0.40 10.45 1.53
CA VAL A 157 0.11 9.10 1.00
C VAL A 157 1.13 8.76 -0.06
N ILE A 158 1.87 7.66 0.13
CA ILE A 158 2.85 7.16 -0.84
C ILE A 158 2.38 5.95 -1.64
N GLY A 159 1.24 5.40 -1.31
CA GLY A 159 0.63 4.29 -2.04
C GLY A 159 -0.41 3.53 -1.25
N TYR A 160 -0.94 2.51 -1.91
CA TYR A 160 -1.97 1.61 -1.41
C TYR A 160 -1.53 0.17 -1.69
N LEU A 161 -1.46 -0.69 -0.68
CA LEU A 161 -1.26 -2.11 -0.87
C LEU A 161 -2.62 -2.80 -0.93
N SER A 162 -2.96 -3.35 -2.09
CA SER A 162 -4.05 -4.32 -2.18
C SER A 162 -3.55 -5.65 -1.64
N VAL A 163 -4.21 -6.19 -0.61
CA VAL A 163 -3.73 -7.36 0.15
C VAL A 163 -4.77 -8.47 0.11
N SER A 164 -4.32 -9.70 -0.16
CA SER A 164 -5.18 -10.87 -0.19
C SER A 164 -4.39 -12.18 -0.16
N TYR A 165 -5.12 -13.29 -0.08
CA TYR A 165 -4.59 -14.62 -0.34
C TYR A 165 -4.35 -14.83 -1.84
N THR A 166 -3.26 -15.49 -2.22
CA THR A 166 -3.07 -15.94 -3.61
C THR A 166 -3.16 -17.44 -3.72
N HIS A 167 -3.97 -17.91 -4.65
CA HIS A 167 -3.69 -19.20 -5.26
C HIS A 167 -2.53 -18.97 -6.23
N LEU A 168 -1.35 -19.46 -5.89
CA LEU A 168 -0.17 -19.39 -6.76
C LEU A 168 -0.44 -20.21 -8.04
N THR A 169 -0.95 -19.56 -9.06
CA THR A 169 -0.63 -19.98 -10.42
C THR A 169 0.77 -19.44 -10.68
N LEU A 170 1.75 -20.33 -10.71
CA LEU A 170 3.14 -19.99 -11.00
C LEU A 170 3.21 -19.24 -12.34
N PRO A 171 3.63 -17.98 -12.38
CA PRO A 171 3.88 -17.34 -13.66
C PRO A 171 5.14 -17.98 -14.27
N THR A 172 5.04 -18.26 -15.55
CA THR A 172 6.16 -18.60 -16.41
C THR A 172 7.26 -17.56 -16.20
N THR A 173 8.42 -18.03 -15.78
CA THR A 173 9.62 -17.22 -15.53
C THR A 173 10.04 -16.48 -16.80
N TRP A 174 9.93 -15.15 -16.78
CA TRP A 174 10.66 -14.30 -17.71
C TRP A 174 11.93 -13.83 -17.00
N LEU A 175 13.06 -14.44 -17.33
CA LEU A 175 14.36 -13.92 -16.95
C LEU A 175 14.73 -12.86 -17.99
N VAL A 176 14.65 -11.58 -17.62
CA VAL A 176 15.29 -10.49 -18.37
C VAL A 176 16.59 -10.19 -17.63
N VAL A 177 17.71 -10.49 -18.26
CA VAL A 177 19.04 -10.11 -17.82
C VAL A 177 19.38 -8.76 -18.48
#